data_9368395a783ee748b696b88646a62ee2
#
_entry.id   9368395a783ee748b696b88646a62ee2
#
_cell.length_a   1.000
_cell.length_b   1.000
_cell.length_c   1.000
_cell.angle_alpha   90.00
_cell.angle_beta   90.00
_cell.angle_gamma   90.00
#
_symmetry.space_group_name_H-M   'P 1'
#
loop_
_entity.id
_entity.type
_entity.pdbx_description
1 polymer ?
#
loop_
_entity_poly.entity_id
_entity_poly.type
_entity_poly.pdbx_seq_one_letter_code
_entity_poly.pdbx_strand_id
1 'polypeptide(L)'
;DSINLASGATQSGFGRTGTVDWDTTIKTGDFTAVNGEGYFINTTSGVITMTLPSSPSVGDIVALKDYANTFDTNNLTINRNSQPISGSAVNPVISTEGQALTLIYGDSTKGWQSVAASTESDLPKPAFVAATGGTITCCGDYKIHTFTGPGTFTVSDAGNGVGSNSIDYLVVAGGGGSGSDAGGGSGAGGLRFSNSTFTNSGPSSPRNGGTALPVTATGYPVTVGGGGAGTPDGNAGTPGTKGTDSSFAGSSTITSTGGGFGGGVVPGVVGGPGGSGGGGRSNEPPGGAGSGNTPPTSPAQGSNGGATGGSPGSGGGGGGGHMVVGTTGSGPGP
;
A
#
# COMPACT_ATOMS: atom_id res chain seq x y z
N ASP A 1 39.90 46.68 -12.08
CA ASP A 1 40.27 46.42 -13.46
C ASP A 1 39.37 45.35 -14.04
N SER A 2 38.60 45.70 -15.09
CA SER A 2 37.72 44.75 -15.77
C SER A 2 38.46 44.20 -17.01
N ILE A 3 38.45 42.89 -17.20
CA ILE A 3 38.92 42.25 -18.42
C ILE A 3 37.76 42.34 -19.45
N ASN A 4 37.91 43.13 -20.49
CA ASN A 4 36.94 43.24 -21.58
C ASN A 4 37.37 42.31 -22.72
N LEU A 5 36.56 41.27 -22.98
CA LEU A 5 36.80 40.37 -24.11
C LEU A 5 36.33 41.03 -25.41
N ALA A 6 37.11 40.89 -26.49
CA ALA A 6 36.70 41.31 -27.80
C ALA A 6 35.45 40.52 -28.28
N SER A 7 34.61 41.14 -29.10
CA SER A 7 33.43 40.48 -29.69
C SER A 7 33.82 39.19 -30.40
N GLY A 8 33.24 38.05 -29.96
CA GLY A 8 33.54 36.72 -30.48
C GLY A 8 34.68 35.96 -29.77
N ALA A 9 35.33 36.55 -28.76
CA ALA A 9 36.31 35.83 -27.93
C ALA A 9 35.62 34.98 -26.86
N THR A 10 36.02 33.71 -26.75
CA THR A 10 35.56 32.79 -25.68
C THR A 10 36.59 32.75 -24.56
N GLN A 11 36.17 32.91 -23.34
CA GLN A 11 37.03 32.74 -22.18
C GLN A 11 37.25 31.23 -21.92
N SER A 12 38.52 30.81 -21.91
CA SER A 12 38.88 29.46 -21.53
C SER A 12 39.98 29.50 -20.45
N GLY A 13 39.87 28.66 -19.42
CA GLY A 13 40.91 28.53 -18.40
C GLY A 13 40.78 29.43 -17.16
N PHE A 14 39.80 30.34 -17.11
CA PHE A 14 39.43 31.02 -15.88
C PHE A 14 38.17 30.30 -15.33
N GLY A 15 38.41 29.33 -14.47
CA GLY A 15 37.34 28.50 -13.88
C GLY A 15 36.31 29.35 -13.13
N ARG A 16 35.05 29.12 -13.39
CA ARG A 16 33.99 29.50 -12.44
C ARG A 16 34.21 28.70 -11.17
N THR A 17 34.76 29.33 -10.15
CA THR A 17 34.91 28.67 -8.85
C THR A 17 33.62 28.76 -8.07
N GLY A 18 32.70 27.81 -8.31
CA GLY A 18 31.54 27.61 -7.46
C GLY A 18 30.37 28.61 -7.58
N THR A 19 30.34 29.47 -8.61
CA THR A 19 29.26 30.41 -8.86
C THR A 19 28.52 30.07 -10.16
N VAL A 20 27.21 30.29 -10.17
CA VAL A 20 26.36 30.14 -11.37
C VAL A 20 26.00 31.52 -11.95
N ASP A 21 25.72 31.57 -13.27
CA ASP A 21 25.02 32.70 -13.87
C ASP A 21 23.51 32.50 -13.60
N TRP A 22 22.89 33.46 -12.95
CA TRP A 22 21.47 33.39 -12.67
C TRP A 22 20.66 33.79 -13.92
N ASP A 23 19.85 32.83 -14.42
CA ASP A 23 18.85 33.15 -15.43
C ASP A 23 17.82 34.11 -14.81
N THR A 24 17.68 35.28 -15.39
CA THR A 24 16.76 36.32 -14.92
C THR A 24 15.30 36.04 -15.28
N THR A 25 15.05 35.00 -16.11
CA THR A 25 13.71 34.56 -16.46
C THR A 25 13.19 33.59 -15.41
N ILE A 26 12.19 34.00 -14.63
CA ILE A 26 11.58 33.15 -13.64
C ILE A 26 10.90 31.96 -14.31
N LYS A 27 11.24 30.75 -13.86
CA LYS A 27 10.64 29.50 -14.36
C LYS A 27 9.28 29.27 -13.71
N THR A 28 8.24 29.14 -14.51
CA THR A 28 6.84 28.91 -14.08
C THR A 28 6.25 27.60 -14.62
N GLY A 29 7.05 26.76 -15.26
CA GLY A 29 6.70 25.43 -15.78
C GLY A 29 7.94 24.56 -15.90
N ASP A 30 7.77 23.32 -16.34
CA ASP A 30 8.85 22.35 -16.50
C ASP A 30 9.94 22.85 -17.46
N PHE A 31 11.21 22.60 -17.13
CA PHE A 31 12.34 23.01 -17.95
C PHE A 31 13.56 22.09 -17.76
N THR A 32 14.50 22.20 -18.69
CA THR A 32 15.82 21.54 -18.58
C THR A 32 16.86 22.56 -18.19
N ALA A 33 17.60 22.25 -17.12
CA ALA A 33 18.69 23.08 -16.62
C ALA A 33 19.92 22.96 -17.53
N VAL A 34 20.69 24.04 -17.61
CA VAL A 34 21.95 24.13 -18.34
C VAL A 34 23.10 24.24 -17.36
N ASN A 35 24.23 23.58 -17.67
CA ASN A 35 25.43 23.69 -16.85
C ASN A 35 25.90 25.15 -16.69
N GLY A 36 26.21 25.51 -15.46
CA GLY A 36 26.69 26.85 -15.11
C GLY A 36 25.60 27.86 -14.81
N GLU A 37 24.32 27.45 -14.84
CA GLU A 37 23.20 28.36 -14.59
C GLU A 37 22.51 28.11 -13.25
N GLY A 38 21.94 29.18 -12.70
CA GLY A 38 21.04 29.17 -11.56
C GLY A 38 19.66 29.69 -11.95
N TYR A 39 18.61 29.18 -11.31
CA TYR A 39 17.23 29.47 -11.69
C TYR A 39 16.38 29.92 -10.51
N PHE A 40 15.61 30.98 -10.73
CA PHE A 40 14.49 31.34 -9.86
C PHE A 40 13.24 30.60 -10.32
N ILE A 41 12.65 29.77 -9.43
CA ILE A 41 11.52 28.88 -9.77
C ILE A 41 10.29 29.31 -8.97
N ASN A 42 9.20 29.55 -9.66
CA ASN A 42 7.93 29.96 -9.07
C ASN A 42 6.88 28.86 -9.28
N THR A 43 6.58 28.11 -8.21
CA THR A 43 5.60 27.03 -8.20
C THR A 43 4.20 27.46 -7.76
N THR A 44 3.90 28.76 -7.69
CA THR A 44 2.58 29.28 -7.26
C THR A 44 1.42 28.66 -8.04
N SER A 45 1.59 28.38 -9.34
CA SER A 45 0.53 27.84 -10.20
C SER A 45 0.49 26.31 -10.28
N GLY A 46 1.42 25.60 -9.64
CA GLY A 46 1.49 24.13 -9.61
C GLY A 46 2.92 23.60 -9.48
N VAL A 47 3.03 22.29 -9.41
CA VAL A 47 4.31 21.59 -9.32
C VAL A 47 5.13 21.76 -10.58
N ILE A 48 6.45 21.85 -10.44
CA ILE A 48 7.39 22.03 -11.57
C ILE A 48 8.43 20.90 -11.51
N THR A 49 8.85 20.45 -12.70
CA THR A 49 9.98 19.53 -12.85
C THR A 49 11.16 20.24 -13.51
N MET A 50 12.28 20.32 -12.79
CA MET A 50 13.56 20.75 -13.34
C MET A 50 14.37 19.52 -13.76
N THR A 51 14.70 19.37 -15.03
CA THR A 51 15.52 18.26 -15.54
C THR A 51 16.98 18.66 -15.58
N LEU A 52 17.86 17.90 -14.94
CA LEU A 52 19.30 18.13 -14.95
C LEU A 52 19.93 17.76 -16.32
N PRO A 53 21.12 18.30 -16.65
CA PRO A 53 21.86 17.92 -17.86
C PRO A 53 22.05 16.42 -18.01
N SER A 54 21.85 15.87 -19.22
CA SER A 54 21.87 14.42 -19.50
C SER A 54 23.28 13.81 -19.51
N SER A 55 24.29 14.59 -19.83
CA SER A 55 25.69 14.15 -19.97
C SER A 55 26.62 15.12 -19.23
N PRO A 56 26.52 15.21 -17.91
CA PRO A 56 27.33 16.16 -17.16
C PRO A 56 28.79 15.71 -17.11
N SER A 57 29.67 16.70 -17.06
CA SER A 57 31.11 16.55 -16.78
C SER A 57 31.40 16.86 -15.32
N VAL A 58 32.49 16.28 -14.78
CA VAL A 58 32.97 16.58 -13.44
C VAL A 58 33.16 18.08 -13.27
N GLY A 59 32.55 18.67 -12.25
CA GLY A 59 32.58 20.11 -11.99
C GLY A 59 31.40 20.91 -12.61
N ASP A 60 30.52 20.27 -13.39
CA ASP A 60 29.30 20.93 -13.84
C ASP A 60 28.44 21.35 -12.65
N ILE A 61 27.84 22.53 -12.72
CA ILE A 61 27.12 23.16 -11.62
C ILE A 61 25.75 23.64 -12.06
N VAL A 62 24.74 23.42 -11.23
CA VAL A 62 23.36 23.94 -11.40
C VAL A 62 22.88 24.44 -10.05
N ALA A 63 22.24 25.61 -10.01
CA ALA A 63 21.63 26.12 -8.80
C ALA A 63 20.14 26.44 -9.00
N LEU A 64 19.41 26.46 -7.91
CA LEU A 64 17.99 26.81 -7.88
C LEU A 64 17.65 27.62 -6.64
N LYS A 65 16.59 28.42 -6.72
CA LYS A 65 16.00 29.17 -5.62
C LYS A 65 14.48 29.17 -5.75
N ASP A 66 13.78 28.84 -4.68
CA ASP A 66 12.34 29.09 -4.55
C ASP A 66 12.09 30.62 -4.60
N TYR A 67 11.49 31.07 -5.70
CA TYR A 67 11.24 32.51 -5.93
C TYR A 67 10.06 33.03 -5.10
N ALA A 68 9.00 32.24 -5.01
CA ALA A 68 7.72 32.67 -4.43
C ALA A 68 7.49 32.11 -3.02
N ASN A 69 8.43 31.36 -2.46
CA ASN A 69 8.30 30.64 -1.20
C ASN A 69 7.08 29.69 -1.20
N THR A 70 6.96 28.87 -2.26
CA THR A 70 5.80 28.00 -2.49
C THR A 70 6.17 26.52 -2.69
N PHE A 71 7.43 26.12 -2.48
CA PHE A 71 7.84 24.71 -2.60
C PHE A 71 7.20 23.79 -1.58
N ASP A 72 6.75 24.32 -0.43
CA ASP A 72 5.99 23.58 0.58
C ASP A 72 4.56 23.27 0.14
N THR A 73 3.97 24.12 -0.68
CA THR A 73 2.61 23.99 -1.21
C THR A 73 2.57 23.25 -2.54
N ASN A 74 3.45 23.62 -3.47
CA ASN A 74 3.61 23.00 -4.77
C ASN A 74 5.09 22.66 -4.97
N ASN A 75 5.43 21.41 -4.81
CA ASN A 75 6.81 20.95 -4.75
C ASN A 75 7.55 21.14 -6.10
N LEU A 76 8.87 21.30 -6.01
CA LEU A 76 9.77 21.16 -7.15
C LEU A 76 10.32 19.74 -7.21
N THR A 77 10.19 19.06 -8.35
CA THR A 77 10.86 17.78 -8.60
C THR A 77 12.15 18.04 -9.39
N ILE A 78 13.27 17.48 -8.93
CA ILE A 78 14.53 17.47 -9.69
C ILE A 78 14.61 16.14 -10.44
N ASN A 79 14.40 16.17 -11.74
CA ASN A 79 14.61 15.01 -12.61
C ASN A 79 16.12 14.83 -12.84
N ARG A 80 16.69 13.77 -12.28
CA ARG A 80 18.11 13.43 -12.33
C ARG A 80 18.65 13.09 -13.72
N ASN A 81 17.78 12.94 -14.71
CA ASN A 81 18.11 12.62 -16.10
C ASN A 81 19.12 11.48 -16.26
N SER A 82 18.83 10.35 -15.61
CA SER A 82 19.63 9.11 -15.56
C SER A 82 20.92 9.14 -14.73
N GLN A 83 21.41 10.31 -14.28
CA GLN A 83 22.57 10.41 -13.40
C GLN A 83 22.14 10.27 -11.92
N PRO A 84 22.96 9.69 -11.04
CA PRO A 84 22.62 9.66 -9.61
C PRO A 84 22.62 11.08 -8.99
N ILE A 85 21.90 11.24 -7.89
CA ILE A 85 22.02 12.39 -6.99
C ILE A 85 22.38 11.86 -5.61
N SER A 86 23.50 12.27 -5.06
CA SER A 86 24.09 11.74 -3.82
C SER A 86 24.19 10.20 -3.77
N GLY A 87 24.42 9.58 -4.93
CA GLY A 87 24.45 8.13 -5.11
C GLY A 87 23.10 7.46 -5.21
N SER A 88 21.99 8.21 -5.17
CA SER A 88 20.63 7.70 -5.28
C SER A 88 20.12 7.77 -6.72
N ALA A 89 19.40 6.73 -7.15
CA ALA A 89 18.71 6.68 -8.43
C ALA A 89 17.27 7.21 -8.37
N VAL A 90 16.95 8.04 -7.38
CA VAL A 90 15.61 8.62 -7.19
C VAL A 90 15.62 10.10 -7.56
N ASN A 91 14.52 10.59 -8.13
CA ASN A 91 14.32 12.02 -8.37
C ASN A 91 13.92 12.70 -7.05
N PRO A 92 14.75 13.58 -6.47
CA PRO A 92 14.38 14.24 -5.23
C PRO A 92 13.26 15.27 -5.46
N VAL A 93 12.42 15.42 -4.43
CA VAL A 93 11.35 16.41 -4.36
C VAL A 93 11.74 17.45 -3.32
N ILE A 94 11.81 18.70 -3.72
CA ILE A 94 12.11 19.84 -2.86
C ILE A 94 10.78 20.40 -2.37
N SER A 95 10.57 20.39 -1.05
CA SER A 95 9.30 20.75 -0.39
C SER A 95 9.48 21.72 0.78
N THR A 96 10.60 22.43 0.83
CA THR A 96 10.86 23.41 1.89
C THR A 96 10.67 24.80 1.36
N GLU A 97 9.84 25.60 2.02
CA GLU A 97 9.60 27.00 1.71
C GLU A 97 10.91 27.78 1.63
N GLY A 98 11.06 28.56 0.59
CA GLY A 98 12.21 29.45 0.40
C GLY A 98 13.55 28.75 0.15
N GLN A 99 13.58 27.46 -0.12
CA GLN A 99 14.82 26.69 -0.27
C GLN A 99 15.66 27.16 -1.46
N ALA A 100 16.97 27.19 -1.26
CA ALA A 100 17.96 27.32 -2.31
C ALA A 100 18.89 26.11 -2.27
N LEU A 101 19.33 25.65 -3.43
CA LEU A 101 20.19 24.49 -3.57
C LEU A 101 21.18 24.70 -4.72
N THR A 102 22.43 24.30 -4.50
CA THR A 102 23.45 24.23 -5.55
C THR A 102 23.93 22.78 -5.67
N LEU A 103 23.92 22.25 -6.88
CA LEU A 103 24.37 20.91 -7.23
C LEU A 103 25.64 21.00 -8.06
N ILE A 104 26.66 20.19 -7.74
CA ILE A 104 27.86 19.99 -8.55
C ILE A 104 27.96 18.52 -8.93
N TYR A 105 28.25 18.22 -10.19
CA TYR A 105 28.48 16.85 -10.63
C TYR A 105 29.88 16.38 -10.24
N GLY A 106 29.94 15.32 -9.47
CA GLY A 106 31.19 14.73 -8.98
C GLY A 106 31.70 13.60 -9.86
N ASP A 107 30.89 12.57 -10.08
CA ASP A 107 31.23 11.37 -10.84
C ASP A 107 29.98 10.55 -11.18
N SER A 108 30.14 9.45 -11.92
CA SER A 108 29.02 8.57 -12.27
C SER A 108 28.48 7.70 -11.11
N THR A 109 29.21 7.61 -9.99
CA THR A 109 28.82 6.81 -8.83
C THR A 109 27.97 7.60 -7.86
N LYS A 110 28.43 8.81 -7.52
CA LYS A 110 27.73 9.73 -6.60
C LYS A 110 26.84 10.72 -7.38
N GLY A 111 27.19 11.02 -8.61
CA GLY A 111 26.44 11.93 -9.46
C GLY A 111 26.49 13.37 -8.99
N TRP A 112 25.35 14.01 -8.99
CA TRP A 112 25.16 15.38 -8.53
C TRP A 112 25.20 15.44 -7.00
N GLN A 113 26.00 16.33 -6.44
CA GLN A 113 26.20 16.52 -5.01
C GLN A 113 25.76 17.92 -4.60
N SER A 114 25.05 18.05 -3.51
CA SER A 114 24.76 19.35 -2.91
C SER A 114 26.04 19.95 -2.29
N VAL A 115 26.28 21.21 -2.57
CA VAL A 115 27.40 22.00 -1.99
C VAL A 115 26.89 23.22 -1.20
N ALA A 116 25.59 23.30 -0.92
CA ALA A 116 25.08 24.31 -0.02
C ALA A 116 25.69 24.15 1.38
N ALA A 117 25.85 25.23 2.12
CA ALA A 117 26.63 25.30 3.36
C ALA A 117 26.05 24.50 4.55
N SER A 118 24.88 23.90 4.44
CA SER A 118 24.30 22.96 5.36
C SER A 118 24.39 21.57 4.75
N THR A 119 24.89 20.63 5.45
CA THR A 119 25.04 19.20 5.18
C THR A 119 24.14 18.60 4.09
N GLU A 120 24.43 17.42 3.53
CA GLU A 120 23.58 16.63 2.58
C GLU A 120 22.10 16.45 3.02
N SER A 121 21.71 17.00 4.18
CA SER A 121 20.36 17.05 4.70
C SER A 121 19.37 17.91 3.87
N ASP A 122 19.88 18.78 2.98
CA ASP A 122 19.04 19.63 2.12
C ASP A 122 18.48 18.87 0.91
N LEU A 123 18.95 17.66 0.65
CA LEU A 123 18.35 16.75 -0.31
C LEU A 123 17.45 15.76 0.41
N PRO A 124 16.17 15.63 0.03
CA PRO A 124 15.31 14.60 0.60
C PRO A 124 15.92 13.22 0.35
N LYS A 125 16.38 12.58 1.41
CA LYS A 125 16.85 11.19 1.37
C LYS A 125 15.64 10.27 1.41
N PRO A 126 15.67 9.10 0.71
CA PRO A 126 14.65 8.08 0.88
C PRO A 126 14.57 7.68 2.35
N ALA A 127 13.41 7.91 2.97
CA ALA A 127 13.07 7.38 4.26
C ALA A 127 11.91 6.40 4.11
N PHE A 128 11.99 5.28 4.82
CA PHE A 128 11.02 4.21 4.76
C PHE A 128 10.31 4.07 6.11
N VAL A 129 9.12 3.49 6.09
CA VAL A 129 8.38 3.23 7.32
C VAL A 129 9.22 2.35 8.25
N ALA A 130 9.47 2.85 9.47
CA ALA A 130 10.06 2.09 10.55
C ALA A 130 8.99 1.82 11.61
N ALA A 131 8.82 0.55 11.99
CA ALA A 131 7.78 0.14 12.93
C ALA A 131 8.23 -1.03 13.80
N THR A 132 7.47 -1.24 14.89
CA THR A 132 7.58 -2.35 15.82
C THR A 132 6.20 -2.99 16.03
N GLY A 133 6.16 -4.14 16.70
CA GLY A 133 4.94 -4.88 17.01
C GLY A 133 4.80 -6.14 16.17
N GLY A 134 4.11 -7.14 16.73
CA GLY A 134 4.01 -8.48 16.16
C GLY A 134 5.34 -9.21 16.04
N THR A 135 5.35 -10.34 15.34
CA THR A 135 6.59 -11.05 14.97
C THR A 135 7.13 -10.45 13.68
N ILE A 136 8.40 -10.02 13.72
CA ILE A 136 9.03 -9.32 12.60
C ILE A 136 9.90 -10.30 11.82
N THR A 137 9.67 -10.37 10.49
CA THR A 137 10.51 -11.11 9.54
C THR A 137 10.88 -10.21 8.36
N CYS A 138 12.03 -10.47 7.74
CA CYS A 138 12.47 -9.76 6.53
C CYS A 138 12.42 -10.70 5.33
N CYS A 139 11.95 -10.21 4.19
CA CYS A 139 11.91 -10.94 2.93
C CYS A 139 12.25 -9.96 1.79
N GLY A 140 13.46 -10.06 1.25
CA GLY A 140 13.98 -9.08 0.30
C GLY A 140 13.98 -7.68 0.92
N ASP A 141 13.41 -6.72 0.22
CA ASP A 141 13.30 -5.33 0.65
C ASP A 141 12.10 -5.06 1.59
N TYR A 142 11.37 -6.12 1.99
CA TYR A 142 10.18 -6.00 2.83
C TYR A 142 10.45 -6.42 4.27
N LYS A 143 9.92 -5.62 5.21
CA LYS A 143 9.77 -5.98 6.61
C LYS A 143 8.32 -6.36 6.88
N ILE A 144 8.09 -7.59 7.34
CA ILE A 144 6.77 -8.17 7.56
C ILE A 144 6.50 -8.22 9.06
N HIS A 145 5.40 -7.64 9.50
CA HIS A 145 4.90 -7.68 10.87
C HIS A 145 3.69 -8.61 10.95
N THR A 146 3.84 -9.74 11.61
CA THR A 146 2.79 -10.77 11.75
C THR A 146 2.17 -10.72 13.12
N PHE A 147 0.85 -10.56 13.19
CA PHE A 147 0.05 -10.59 14.42
C PHE A 147 -0.84 -11.83 14.42
N THR A 148 -0.64 -12.72 15.39
CA THR A 148 -1.46 -13.92 15.63
C THR A 148 -2.40 -13.75 16.83
N GLY A 149 -2.40 -12.59 17.46
CA GLY A 149 -3.26 -12.14 18.55
C GLY A 149 -3.35 -10.62 18.54
N PRO A 150 -4.24 -10.03 19.37
CA PRO A 150 -4.36 -8.57 19.48
C PRO A 150 -3.03 -7.91 19.85
N GLY A 151 -2.78 -6.72 19.32
CA GLY A 151 -1.54 -5.98 19.55
C GLY A 151 -1.57 -4.60 18.97
N THR A 152 -0.40 -3.97 18.89
CA THR A 152 -0.24 -2.64 18.32
C THR A 152 0.90 -2.66 17.30
N PHE A 153 0.63 -2.20 16.10
CA PHE A 153 1.65 -1.87 15.11
C PHE A 153 2.08 -0.43 15.36
N THR A 154 3.27 -0.23 15.91
CA THR A 154 3.76 1.09 16.31
C THR A 154 4.75 1.60 15.29
N VAL A 155 4.36 2.64 14.55
CA VAL A 155 5.22 3.34 13.59
C VAL A 155 6.02 4.39 14.35
N SER A 156 7.35 4.26 14.31
CA SER A 156 8.30 5.22 14.89
C SER A 156 8.77 6.25 13.86
N ASP A 157 8.80 5.88 12.58
CA ASP A 157 9.10 6.76 11.46
C ASP A 157 8.14 6.45 10.31
N ALA A 158 7.46 7.47 9.82
CA ALA A 158 6.48 7.32 8.75
C ALA A 158 7.12 7.22 7.35
N GLY A 159 8.42 7.41 7.24
CA GLY A 159 9.08 7.55 5.94
C GLY A 159 8.72 8.84 5.23
N ASN A 160 8.98 8.90 3.93
CA ASN A 160 8.67 10.07 3.11
C ASN A 160 8.29 9.68 1.67
N GLY A 161 7.87 10.67 0.86
CA GLY A 161 7.46 10.44 -0.52
C GLY A 161 8.61 10.02 -1.48
N VAL A 162 9.86 10.12 -1.05
CA VAL A 162 11.05 9.69 -1.83
C VAL A 162 11.34 8.21 -1.57
N GLY A 163 11.06 7.73 -0.36
CA GLY A 163 11.11 6.33 0.03
C GLY A 163 9.71 5.69 -0.04
N SER A 164 9.11 5.46 1.11
CA SER A 164 7.72 5.00 1.23
C SER A 164 7.12 5.50 2.54
N ASN A 165 5.91 6.03 2.48
CA ASN A 165 5.12 6.46 3.64
C ASN A 165 3.82 5.66 3.81
N SER A 166 3.75 4.52 3.19
CA SER A 166 2.58 3.64 3.23
C SER A 166 2.96 2.19 3.49
N ILE A 167 1.99 1.41 3.94
CA ILE A 167 2.13 -0.02 4.20
C ILE A 167 1.12 -0.82 3.41
N ASP A 168 1.52 -2.00 2.97
CA ASP A 168 0.61 -3.02 2.52
C ASP A 168 0.12 -3.86 3.70
N TYR A 169 -1.08 -4.41 3.59
CA TYR A 169 -1.71 -5.18 4.66
C TYR A 169 -2.37 -6.45 4.15
N LEU A 170 -2.45 -7.45 5.02
CA LEU A 170 -3.27 -8.64 4.87
C LEU A 170 -4.02 -8.86 6.19
N VAL A 171 -5.35 -8.78 6.17
CA VAL A 171 -6.22 -8.97 7.34
C VAL A 171 -7.14 -10.16 7.09
N VAL A 172 -7.01 -11.20 7.90
CA VAL A 172 -7.79 -12.44 7.84
C VAL A 172 -8.58 -12.57 9.13
N ALA A 173 -9.89 -12.71 9.03
CA ALA A 173 -10.77 -12.95 10.19
C ALA A 173 -10.86 -14.41 10.57
N GLY A 174 -11.41 -14.72 11.75
CA GLY A 174 -11.68 -16.07 12.18
C GLY A 174 -12.69 -16.76 11.27
N GLY A 175 -12.47 -18.03 10.91
CA GLY A 175 -13.45 -18.88 10.23
C GLY A 175 -14.65 -19.20 11.13
N GLY A 176 -15.78 -19.57 10.57
CA GLY A 176 -16.94 -20.02 11.31
C GLY A 176 -16.77 -21.46 11.85
N GLY A 177 -17.66 -21.89 12.74
CA GLY A 177 -17.80 -23.28 13.17
C GLY A 177 -18.81 -24.04 12.30
N SER A 178 -18.62 -25.35 12.09
CA SER A 178 -19.53 -26.22 11.37
C SER A 178 -20.74 -26.59 12.23
N GLY A 179 -21.87 -26.88 11.61
CA GLY A 179 -23.02 -27.53 12.28
C GLY A 179 -22.79 -29.03 12.54
N SER A 180 -23.54 -29.63 13.47
CA SER A 180 -23.54 -31.07 13.70
C SER A 180 -24.54 -31.81 12.80
N ASP A 181 -24.46 -33.15 12.74
CA ASP A 181 -25.34 -34.08 12.04
C ASP A 181 -25.73 -33.55 10.65
N ALA A 182 -25.36 -34.08 9.59
CA ALA A 182 -25.72 -33.59 8.25
C ALA A 182 -25.74 -32.04 8.09
N GLY A 183 -25.06 -31.33 9.02
CA GLY A 183 -24.94 -29.87 9.03
C GLY A 183 -24.10 -29.34 7.84
N GLY A 184 -24.20 -28.07 7.58
CA GLY A 184 -23.40 -27.38 6.55
C GLY A 184 -21.97 -27.10 7.01
N GLY A 185 -21.06 -26.99 6.05
CA GLY A 185 -19.69 -26.51 6.31
C GLY A 185 -19.66 -25.02 6.68
N SER A 186 -18.72 -24.63 7.52
CA SER A 186 -18.54 -23.22 7.90
C SER A 186 -17.87 -22.39 6.81
N GLY A 187 -18.18 -21.11 6.76
CA GLY A 187 -17.51 -20.14 5.89
C GLY A 187 -16.13 -19.78 6.39
N ALA A 188 -15.22 -19.51 5.48
CA ALA A 188 -13.93 -18.92 5.82
C ALA A 188 -14.12 -17.50 6.38
N GLY A 189 -13.19 -17.05 7.23
CA GLY A 189 -13.10 -15.65 7.61
C GLY A 189 -12.89 -14.76 6.39
N GLY A 190 -13.36 -13.54 6.46
CA GLY A 190 -13.13 -12.53 5.44
C GLY A 190 -11.64 -12.30 5.24
N LEU A 191 -11.24 -12.03 4.01
CA LEU A 191 -9.89 -11.68 3.64
C LEU A 191 -9.87 -10.29 3.00
N ARG A 192 -9.07 -9.40 3.56
CA ARG A 192 -8.79 -8.08 2.98
C ARG A 192 -7.28 -7.85 2.91
N PHE A 193 -6.83 -7.33 1.78
CA PHE A 193 -5.41 -7.04 1.57
C PHE A 193 -5.25 -5.85 0.64
N SER A 194 -4.11 -5.17 0.73
CA SER A 194 -3.66 -4.22 -0.28
C SER A 194 -2.66 -4.89 -1.23
N ASN A 195 -2.54 -4.33 -2.40
CA ASN A 195 -1.68 -4.85 -3.45
C ASN A 195 -1.07 -3.68 -4.23
N SER A 196 -0.11 -3.00 -3.63
CA SER A 196 0.63 -1.94 -4.31
C SER A 196 1.70 -2.48 -5.27
N THR A 197 2.11 -3.75 -5.08
CA THR A 197 3.28 -4.34 -5.76
C THR A 197 2.91 -5.46 -6.73
N PHE A 198 1.72 -6.05 -6.59
CA PHE A 198 1.29 -7.17 -7.43
C PHE A 198 0.15 -6.78 -8.35
N THR A 199 0.40 -6.70 -9.64
CA THR A 199 -0.65 -6.77 -10.66
C THR A 199 -1.07 -8.24 -10.81
N ASN A 200 -2.18 -8.62 -10.17
CA ASN A 200 -2.73 -9.94 -10.36
C ASN A 200 -3.41 -10.01 -11.74
N SER A 201 -2.73 -10.59 -12.70
CA SER A 201 -3.22 -10.79 -14.08
C SER A 201 -3.98 -12.11 -14.29
N GLY A 202 -4.37 -12.81 -13.20
CA GLY A 202 -5.08 -14.08 -13.29
C GLY A 202 -6.57 -13.90 -13.61
N PRO A 203 -7.23 -14.89 -14.24
CA PRO A 203 -8.67 -14.85 -14.60
C PRO A 203 -9.63 -14.84 -13.40
N SER A 204 -9.11 -14.97 -12.19
CA SER A 204 -9.86 -14.88 -10.91
C SER A 204 -9.70 -13.55 -10.19
N SER A 205 -9.32 -12.51 -10.89
CA SER A 205 -9.02 -11.17 -10.39
C SER A 205 -10.22 -10.22 -10.10
N PRO A 206 -11.43 -10.62 -9.71
CA PRO A 206 -12.37 -9.63 -9.19
C PRO A 206 -12.05 -9.17 -7.76
N ARG A 207 -10.96 -9.66 -7.16
CA ARG A 207 -10.60 -9.39 -5.76
C ARG A 207 -9.19 -8.87 -5.61
N ASN A 208 -8.81 -7.96 -6.50
CA ASN A 208 -7.61 -7.17 -6.30
C ASN A 208 -7.69 -6.46 -4.94
N GLY A 209 -6.58 -6.45 -4.24
CA GLY A 209 -6.48 -5.78 -2.95
C GLY A 209 -6.86 -4.30 -3.04
N GLY A 210 -7.14 -3.72 -1.90
CA GLY A 210 -7.26 -2.28 -1.74
C GLY A 210 -5.92 -1.57 -2.00
N THR A 211 -5.92 -0.28 -1.86
CA THR A 211 -4.70 0.54 -1.88
C THR A 211 -3.91 0.38 -0.59
N ALA A 212 -2.59 0.54 -0.66
CA ALA A 212 -1.73 0.67 0.51
C ALA A 212 -2.21 1.81 1.42
N LEU A 213 -2.00 1.67 2.73
CA LEU A 213 -2.43 2.65 3.71
C LEU A 213 -1.29 3.61 4.05
N PRO A 214 -1.49 4.92 3.89
CA PRO A 214 -0.54 5.89 4.42
C PRO A 214 -0.52 5.82 5.95
N VAL A 215 0.68 5.96 6.52
CA VAL A 215 0.90 5.92 7.96
C VAL A 215 1.55 7.20 8.47
N THR A 216 1.35 7.46 9.75
CA THR A 216 2.03 8.50 10.51
C THR A 216 2.74 7.86 11.71
N ALA A 217 3.65 8.58 12.35
CA ALA A 217 4.38 8.08 13.52
C ALA A 217 3.43 7.99 14.74
N THR A 218 2.74 6.85 14.86
CA THR A 218 1.78 6.55 15.93
C THR A 218 1.58 5.03 16.07
N GLY A 219 0.84 4.63 17.11
CA GLY A 219 0.42 3.24 17.31
C GLY A 219 -0.92 2.95 16.64
N TYR A 220 -0.99 1.87 15.88
CA TYR A 220 -2.18 1.38 15.20
C TYR A 220 -2.66 0.08 15.87
N PRO A 221 -3.82 0.08 16.53
CA PRO A 221 -4.40 -1.13 17.12
C PRO A 221 -4.66 -2.23 16.08
N VAL A 222 -4.28 -3.45 16.43
CA VAL A 222 -4.55 -4.67 15.67
C VAL A 222 -5.42 -5.59 16.51
N THR A 223 -6.54 -6.03 15.95
CA THR A 223 -7.40 -7.05 16.52
C THR A 223 -7.31 -8.32 15.66
N VAL A 224 -7.16 -9.47 16.30
CA VAL A 224 -7.16 -10.77 15.62
C VAL A 224 -8.34 -11.58 16.14
N GLY A 225 -9.27 -11.89 15.24
CA GLY A 225 -10.48 -12.65 15.56
C GLY A 225 -10.21 -14.14 15.67
N GLY A 226 -10.88 -14.79 16.61
CA GLY A 226 -10.88 -16.24 16.80
C GLY A 226 -11.86 -16.94 15.86
N GLY A 227 -11.63 -18.22 15.61
CA GLY A 227 -12.58 -19.10 14.92
C GLY A 227 -13.85 -19.33 15.75
N GLY A 228 -14.96 -19.51 15.08
CA GLY A 228 -16.21 -19.95 15.70
C GLY A 228 -16.15 -21.42 16.12
N ALA A 229 -16.78 -21.77 17.23
CA ALA A 229 -16.86 -23.15 17.70
C ALA A 229 -17.80 -23.97 16.79
N GLY A 230 -17.35 -25.14 16.40
CA GLY A 230 -18.25 -26.18 15.86
C GLY A 230 -19.19 -26.72 16.92
N THR A 231 -20.25 -27.35 16.48
CA THR A 231 -21.19 -27.99 17.41
C THR A 231 -20.58 -29.27 18.01
N PRO A 232 -20.59 -29.46 19.35
CA PRO A 232 -20.12 -30.69 19.96
C PRO A 232 -20.98 -31.91 19.56
N ASP A 233 -20.36 -33.09 19.53
CA ASP A 233 -21.08 -34.36 19.34
C ASP A 233 -22.19 -34.51 20.34
N GLY A 234 -23.34 -35.06 19.93
CA GLY A 234 -24.53 -35.29 20.77
C GLY A 234 -25.47 -34.10 20.89
N ASN A 235 -25.12 -32.92 20.37
CA ASN A 235 -26.03 -31.78 20.28
C ASN A 235 -26.68 -31.75 18.89
N ALA A 236 -27.51 -32.81 18.64
CA ALA A 236 -28.14 -32.97 17.32
C ALA A 236 -28.86 -31.71 16.89
N GLY A 237 -28.40 -31.17 15.79
CA GLY A 237 -29.11 -30.13 15.06
C GLY A 237 -28.75 -28.68 15.36
N THR A 238 -27.87 -28.40 16.29
CA THR A 238 -27.47 -26.99 16.51
C THR A 238 -26.50 -26.50 15.46
N PRO A 239 -26.56 -25.21 15.06
CA PRO A 239 -25.58 -24.63 14.18
C PRO A 239 -24.24 -24.40 14.90
N GLY A 240 -23.14 -24.30 14.17
CA GLY A 240 -21.91 -23.76 14.68
C GLY A 240 -22.04 -22.29 15.09
N THR A 241 -20.97 -21.68 15.53
CA THR A 241 -20.91 -20.24 15.81
C THR A 241 -20.12 -19.49 14.76
N LYS A 242 -20.47 -18.22 14.58
CA LYS A 242 -19.74 -17.33 13.68
C LYS A 242 -18.32 -17.09 14.21
N GLY A 243 -17.33 -16.96 13.31
CA GLY A 243 -16.02 -16.44 13.66
C GLY A 243 -16.08 -14.97 14.06
N THR A 244 -15.02 -14.47 14.68
CA THR A 244 -14.92 -13.06 15.07
C THR A 244 -14.06 -12.27 14.10
N ASP A 245 -14.29 -10.96 14.08
CA ASP A 245 -13.66 -10.04 13.13
C ASP A 245 -12.18 -9.80 13.48
N SER A 246 -11.36 -9.62 12.45
CA SER A 246 -10.01 -9.07 12.58
C SER A 246 -9.96 -7.67 11.99
N SER A 247 -9.17 -6.79 12.61
CA SER A 247 -9.06 -5.42 12.12
C SER A 247 -7.66 -4.82 12.31
N PHE A 248 -7.35 -3.89 11.43
CA PHE A 248 -6.22 -2.96 11.54
C PHE A 248 -6.78 -1.53 11.55
N ALA A 249 -6.57 -0.80 12.65
CA ALA A 249 -7.09 0.56 12.83
C ALA A 249 -6.08 1.60 12.27
N GLY A 250 -5.91 1.63 10.95
CA GLY A 250 -5.06 2.58 10.23
C GLY A 250 -5.71 3.96 10.03
N SER A 251 -5.21 4.74 9.06
CA SER A 251 -5.84 6.01 8.62
C SER A 251 -7.29 5.81 8.20
N SER A 252 -7.60 4.62 7.68
CA SER A 252 -8.94 4.04 7.64
C SER A 252 -8.89 2.66 8.28
N THR A 253 -9.92 2.29 9.05
CA THR A 253 -9.99 0.96 9.66
C THR A 253 -10.30 -0.09 8.61
N ILE A 254 -9.44 -1.09 8.50
CA ILE A 254 -9.65 -2.26 7.65
C ILE A 254 -10.17 -3.37 8.54
N THR A 255 -11.43 -3.77 8.34
CA THR A 255 -12.06 -4.87 9.07
C THR A 255 -12.37 -6.02 8.12
N SER A 256 -11.89 -7.21 8.45
CA SER A 256 -12.32 -8.48 7.86
C SER A 256 -13.32 -9.13 8.78
N THR A 257 -14.46 -9.55 8.23
CA THR A 257 -15.56 -10.09 9.03
C THR A 257 -15.40 -11.58 9.25
N GLY A 258 -15.73 -12.07 10.44
CA GLY A 258 -15.71 -13.48 10.78
C GLY A 258 -16.56 -14.33 9.83
N GLY A 259 -16.12 -15.55 9.57
CA GLY A 259 -16.83 -16.52 8.72
C GLY A 259 -18.18 -16.93 9.28
N GLY A 260 -19.14 -17.15 8.39
CA GLY A 260 -20.49 -17.64 8.75
C GLY A 260 -20.44 -19.06 9.29
N PHE A 261 -21.32 -19.39 10.22
CA PHE A 261 -21.47 -20.74 10.76
C PHE A 261 -22.15 -21.69 9.75
N GLY A 262 -21.84 -22.97 9.83
CA GLY A 262 -22.56 -24.02 9.11
C GLY A 262 -23.96 -24.25 9.69
N GLY A 263 -24.97 -24.42 8.83
CA GLY A 263 -26.34 -24.66 9.23
C GLY A 263 -26.46 -25.96 10.05
N GLY A 264 -27.35 -25.96 11.03
CA GLY A 264 -27.68 -27.12 11.86
C GLY A 264 -29.01 -27.80 11.49
N VAL A 265 -29.28 -29.01 11.95
CA VAL A 265 -30.49 -29.80 11.63
C VAL A 265 -31.75 -29.26 12.28
N VAL A 266 -31.68 -28.34 13.25
CA VAL A 266 -32.86 -27.69 13.82
C VAL A 266 -33.64 -26.97 12.71
N PRO A 267 -34.93 -27.14 12.58
CA PRO A 267 -35.77 -26.51 11.53
C PRO A 267 -35.55 -24.97 11.47
N GLY A 268 -35.31 -24.44 10.26
CA GLY A 268 -35.12 -23.01 10.03
C GLY A 268 -33.72 -22.48 10.22
N VAL A 269 -32.72 -23.31 10.62
CA VAL A 269 -31.35 -22.84 10.75
C VAL A 269 -30.57 -23.12 9.47
N VAL A 270 -30.38 -22.08 8.70
CA VAL A 270 -29.59 -22.03 7.46
C VAL A 270 -28.13 -21.71 7.77
N GLY A 271 -27.25 -21.80 6.78
CA GLY A 271 -25.89 -21.31 6.92
C GLY A 271 -25.84 -19.82 7.29
N GLY A 272 -24.95 -19.45 8.21
CA GLY A 272 -24.81 -18.08 8.71
C GLY A 272 -24.09 -17.16 7.72
N PRO A 273 -24.43 -15.86 7.70
CA PRO A 273 -23.70 -14.88 6.92
C PRO A 273 -22.38 -14.50 7.56
N GLY A 274 -21.40 -14.08 6.75
CA GLY A 274 -20.10 -13.68 7.25
C GLY A 274 -19.20 -13.09 6.18
N GLY A 275 -17.89 -12.99 6.48
CA GLY A 275 -16.88 -12.68 5.48
C GLY A 275 -17.00 -13.61 4.30
N SER A 276 -17.01 -14.92 4.55
CA SER A 276 -17.60 -15.94 3.67
C SER A 276 -18.78 -16.60 4.37
N GLY A 277 -19.80 -16.99 3.62
CA GLY A 277 -21.02 -17.58 4.15
C GLY A 277 -20.87 -19.04 4.52
N GLY A 278 -21.63 -19.52 5.52
CA GLY A 278 -21.72 -20.94 5.86
C GLY A 278 -22.60 -21.71 4.88
N GLY A 279 -22.37 -23.01 4.75
CA GLY A 279 -23.17 -23.92 3.93
C GLY A 279 -24.52 -24.25 4.60
N GLY A 280 -25.51 -24.56 3.74
CA GLY A 280 -26.81 -25.02 4.18
C GLY A 280 -26.76 -26.43 4.77
N ARG A 281 -27.66 -26.73 5.69
CA ARG A 281 -27.82 -28.08 6.22
C ARG A 281 -28.43 -29.04 5.21
N SER A 282 -28.27 -30.37 5.40
CA SER A 282 -29.01 -31.40 4.64
C SER A 282 -30.54 -31.27 4.83
N ASN A 283 -31.31 -31.65 3.81
CA ASN A 283 -32.77 -31.68 3.81
C ASN A 283 -33.48 -30.32 3.96
N GLU A 284 -32.80 -29.21 3.81
CA GLU A 284 -33.42 -27.88 3.74
C GLU A 284 -33.83 -27.54 2.31
N PRO A 285 -34.85 -26.67 2.14
CA PRO A 285 -35.16 -26.16 0.82
C PRO A 285 -33.95 -25.52 0.13
N PRO A 286 -33.87 -25.51 -1.21
CA PRO A 286 -32.80 -24.85 -1.95
C PRO A 286 -32.63 -23.40 -1.48
N GLY A 287 -31.43 -22.99 -1.16
CA GLY A 287 -31.11 -21.63 -0.69
C GLY A 287 -30.76 -21.45 0.77
N GLY A 288 -30.64 -22.54 1.54
CA GLY A 288 -30.26 -22.49 2.96
C GLY A 288 -28.81 -22.12 3.27
N ALA A 289 -28.04 -21.57 2.30
CA ALA A 289 -26.66 -21.13 2.49
C ALA A 289 -26.58 -19.69 3.02
N GLY A 290 -25.53 -19.43 3.78
CA GLY A 290 -25.21 -18.08 4.25
C GLY A 290 -24.62 -17.19 3.15
N SER A 291 -24.91 -15.90 3.23
CA SER A 291 -24.30 -14.89 2.35
C SER A 291 -22.86 -14.60 2.76
N GLY A 292 -21.98 -14.57 1.79
CA GLY A 292 -20.62 -14.03 1.95
C GLY A 292 -20.60 -12.51 1.75
N ASN A 293 -19.43 -11.91 1.98
CA ASN A 293 -19.24 -10.46 1.88
C ASN A 293 -20.29 -9.66 2.68
N THR A 294 -20.53 -10.08 3.91
CA THR A 294 -21.55 -9.49 4.79
C THR A 294 -20.91 -9.05 6.11
N PRO A 295 -20.89 -7.73 6.41
CA PRO A 295 -21.37 -6.64 5.57
C PRO A 295 -20.57 -6.50 4.27
N PRO A 296 -21.15 -5.86 3.22
CA PRO A 296 -20.49 -5.76 1.93
C PRO A 296 -19.26 -4.85 2.01
N THR A 297 -18.18 -5.29 1.36
CA THR A 297 -16.94 -4.52 1.19
C THR A 297 -16.57 -4.46 -0.28
N SER A 298 -15.78 -3.47 -0.64
CA SER A 298 -15.14 -3.37 -1.96
C SER A 298 -13.63 -3.23 -1.78
N PRO A 299 -12.81 -4.14 -2.33
CA PRO A 299 -13.19 -5.44 -2.93
C PRO A 299 -13.92 -6.37 -1.94
N ALA A 300 -14.66 -7.37 -2.49
CA ALA A 300 -15.39 -8.32 -1.67
C ALA A 300 -14.44 -9.16 -0.80
N GLN A 301 -14.81 -9.41 0.46
CA GLN A 301 -13.98 -10.12 1.43
C GLN A 301 -14.19 -11.64 1.47
N GLY A 302 -15.17 -12.16 0.73
CA GLY A 302 -15.48 -13.58 0.68
C GLY A 302 -16.70 -13.91 -0.19
N SER A 303 -17.04 -15.18 -0.31
CA SER A 303 -18.11 -15.72 -1.14
C SER A 303 -19.22 -16.39 -0.34
N ASN A 304 -20.38 -16.59 -0.97
CA ASN A 304 -21.50 -17.30 -0.38
C ASN A 304 -21.16 -18.76 -0.05
N GLY A 305 -21.82 -19.32 0.91
CA GLY A 305 -21.85 -20.77 1.15
C GLY A 305 -22.60 -21.51 0.03
N GLY A 306 -22.47 -22.81 0.01
CA GLY A 306 -23.24 -23.71 -0.85
C GLY A 306 -24.60 -24.02 -0.29
N ALA A 307 -25.62 -24.10 -1.13
CA ALA A 307 -26.96 -24.57 -0.80
C ALA A 307 -26.96 -26.10 -0.55
N THR A 308 -28.06 -26.64 -0.04
CA THR A 308 -28.28 -28.08 -0.02
C THR A 308 -28.79 -28.58 -1.38
N GLY A 309 -28.51 -29.84 -1.67
CA GLY A 309 -29.22 -30.53 -2.77
C GLY A 309 -30.67 -30.75 -2.38
N GLY A 310 -31.60 -30.52 -3.30
CA GLY A 310 -33.07 -30.59 -3.10
C GLY A 310 -33.64 -32.01 -2.94
N SER A 311 -32.86 -33.04 -2.72
CA SER A 311 -33.34 -34.43 -2.63
C SER A 311 -33.16 -34.99 -1.20
N PRO A 312 -34.05 -35.86 -0.72
CA PRO A 312 -33.88 -36.59 0.54
C PRO A 312 -32.52 -37.32 0.57
N GLY A 313 -31.76 -37.17 1.65
CA GLY A 313 -30.44 -37.77 1.81
C GLY A 313 -29.28 -36.96 1.20
N SER A 314 -29.55 -35.76 0.67
CA SER A 314 -28.48 -34.86 0.22
C SER A 314 -27.56 -34.46 1.37
N GLY A 315 -26.28 -34.37 1.11
CA GLY A 315 -25.31 -33.81 2.05
C GLY A 315 -25.52 -32.32 2.31
N GLY A 316 -24.97 -31.81 3.39
CA GLY A 316 -24.92 -30.38 3.65
C GLY A 316 -24.09 -29.63 2.60
N GLY A 317 -24.38 -28.36 2.39
CA GLY A 317 -23.59 -27.49 1.51
C GLY A 317 -22.23 -27.16 2.10
N GLY A 318 -21.24 -26.94 1.25
CA GLY A 318 -19.91 -26.48 1.64
C GLY A 318 -19.89 -25.01 2.07
N GLY A 319 -18.98 -24.63 2.95
CA GLY A 319 -18.76 -23.22 3.29
C GLY A 319 -18.15 -22.44 2.13
N GLY A 320 -18.43 -21.15 2.06
CA GLY A 320 -17.80 -20.23 1.13
C GLY A 320 -16.32 -20.00 1.45
N GLY A 321 -15.51 -19.89 0.43
CA GLY A 321 -14.12 -19.44 0.50
C GLY A 321 -13.99 -17.99 0.10
N HIS A 322 -12.74 -17.49 0.10
CA HIS A 322 -12.49 -16.12 -0.34
C HIS A 322 -12.87 -15.91 -1.81
N MET A 323 -12.46 -16.83 -2.68
CA MET A 323 -12.59 -16.73 -4.13
C MET A 323 -13.73 -17.58 -4.70
N VAL A 324 -14.20 -18.58 -3.96
CA VAL A 324 -15.10 -19.62 -4.49
C VAL A 324 -16.32 -19.75 -3.60
N VAL A 325 -17.47 -19.79 -4.22
CA VAL A 325 -18.73 -20.13 -3.57
C VAL A 325 -18.65 -21.58 -3.06
N GLY A 326 -19.21 -21.86 -1.89
CA GLY A 326 -19.31 -23.20 -1.36
C GLY A 326 -20.04 -24.15 -2.33
N THR A 327 -19.62 -25.41 -2.37
CA THR A 327 -20.28 -26.41 -3.21
C THR A 327 -21.67 -26.76 -2.69
N THR A 328 -22.62 -26.93 -3.60
CA THR A 328 -23.95 -27.44 -3.25
C THR A 328 -23.84 -28.90 -2.78
N GLY A 329 -24.52 -29.23 -1.68
CA GLY A 329 -24.61 -30.62 -1.23
C GLY A 329 -25.31 -31.47 -2.29
N SER A 330 -24.73 -32.64 -2.61
CA SER A 330 -25.31 -33.61 -3.54
C SER A 330 -25.97 -34.75 -2.77
N GLY A 331 -27.11 -35.24 -3.26
CA GLY A 331 -27.69 -36.50 -2.79
C GLY A 331 -26.93 -37.72 -3.29
N PRO A 332 -27.18 -38.92 -2.75
CA PRO A 332 -26.70 -40.15 -3.38
C PRO A 332 -27.15 -40.16 -4.82
N GLY A 333 -26.20 -40.31 -5.73
CA GLY A 333 -26.55 -40.48 -7.15
C GLY A 333 -27.46 -41.66 -7.33
N PRO A 334 -28.22 -41.71 -8.46
CA PRO A 334 -29.11 -42.82 -8.76
C PRO A 334 -28.37 -44.14 -8.85
#